data_bc9eb37ed4b722c5900afdb37c474efc
#
_entry.id   bc9eb37ed4b722c5900afdb37c474efc
#
_cell.length_a   1.000
_cell.length_b   1.000
_cell.length_c   1.000
_cell.angle_alpha   90.00
_cell.angle_beta   90.00
_cell.angle_gamma   90.00
#
_symmetry.space_group_name_H-M   'P 1'
#
loop_
_entity.id
_entity.type
_entity.pdbx_description
1 polymer ?
#
loop_
_entity_poly.entity_id
_entity_poly.type
_entity_poly.pdbx_seq_one_letter_code
_entity_poly.pdbx_strand_id
1 'polypeptide(L)'
;MMTIKARIAVIFIAALLLGYGLYQGHYQTSVLLAGGIGYLIWSHFREGSVFLATQAFHRQDYEKTKNLLSEIKNPDTLRKGRRNFYEFMMGNIALKEERIDEAEYHFQLASRLPWKKDNEKGMVMINLANIALRKTDYERAKAYTDVANKLHLTARQVSIITKIENEISKHL
;
A
#
# COMPACT_ATOMS: atom_id res chain seq x y z
N MET A 1 4.14 -11.15 10.93
CA MET A 1 3.13 -10.11 11.23
C MET A 1 1.78 -10.79 11.36
N MET A 2 0.94 -10.38 12.31
CA MET A 2 -0.30 -11.09 12.66
C MET A 2 -1.47 -10.60 11.82
N THR A 3 -2.39 -11.51 11.46
CA THR A 3 -3.70 -11.15 10.88
C THR A 3 -4.53 -10.37 11.89
N ILE A 4 -5.54 -9.62 11.44
CA ILE A 4 -6.49 -8.91 12.34
C ILE A 4 -7.12 -9.87 13.35
N LYS A 5 -7.59 -11.04 12.89
CA LYS A 5 -8.21 -12.04 13.78
C LYS A 5 -7.27 -12.52 14.87
N ALA A 6 -6.00 -12.84 14.51
CA ALA A 6 -4.99 -13.24 15.49
C ALA A 6 -4.65 -12.10 16.45
N ARG A 7 -4.60 -10.85 15.99
CA ARG A 7 -4.33 -9.67 16.82
C ARG A 7 -5.46 -9.41 17.81
N ILE A 8 -6.72 -9.53 17.39
CA ILE A 8 -7.88 -9.40 18.27
C ILE A 8 -7.85 -10.50 19.34
N ALA A 9 -7.55 -11.74 18.97
CA ALA A 9 -7.43 -12.85 19.92
C ALA A 9 -6.35 -12.58 20.98
N VAL A 10 -5.18 -12.10 20.57
CA VAL A 10 -4.08 -11.75 21.51
C VAL A 10 -4.49 -10.59 22.43
N ILE A 11 -5.13 -9.54 21.93
CA ILE A 11 -5.63 -8.43 22.74
C ILE A 11 -6.65 -8.93 23.75
N PHE A 12 -7.56 -9.82 23.36
CA PHE A 12 -8.57 -10.40 24.23
C PHE A 12 -7.94 -11.22 25.37
N ILE A 13 -6.98 -12.09 25.05
CA ILE A 13 -6.24 -12.89 26.04
C ILE A 13 -5.47 -11.95 26.99
N ALA A 14 -4.77 -10.96 26.45
CA ALA A 14 -4.03 -9.99 27.27
C ALA A 14 -4.94 -9.18 28.19
N ALA A 15 -6.16 -8.83 27.74
CA ALA A 15 -7.16 -8.14 28.57
C ALA A 15 -7.67 -9.03 29.74
N LEU A 16 -7.88 -10.33 29.49
CA LEU A 16 -8.24 -11.27 30.54
C LEU A 16 -7.12 -11.41 31.59
N LEU A 17 -5.87 -11.54 31.13
CA LEU A 17 -4.71 -11.61 32.04
C LEU A 17 -4.52 -10.31 32.82
N LEU A 18 -4.78 -9.16 32.20
CA LEU A 18 -4.75 -7.86 32.88
C LEU A 18 -5.80 -7.79 34.00
N GLY A 19 -7.04 -8.21 33.72
CA GLY A 19 -8.11 -8.27 34.72
C GLY A 19 -7.75 -9.19 35.89
N TYR A 20 -7.21 -10.37 35.61
CA TYR A 20 -6.74 -11.31 36.62
C TYR A 20 -5.58 -10.75 37.46
N GLY A 21 -4.60 -10.11 36.81
CA GLY A 21 -3.46 -9.49 37.50
C GLY A 21 -3.89 -8.35 38.45
N LEU A 22 -4.86 -7.53 38.04
CA LEU A 22 -5.44 -6.48 38.88
C LEU A 22 -6.18 -7.08 40.11
N TYR A 23 -6.93 -8.16 39.89
CA TYR A 23 -7.63 -8.86 40.96
C TYR A 23 -6.65 -9.45 42.01
N GLN A 24 -5.50 -9.95 41.57
CA GLN A 24 -4.44 -10.50 42.43
C GLN A 24 -3.53 -9.41 43.05
N GLY A 25 -3.73 -8.12 42.73
CA GLY A 25 -2.89 -7.02 43.24
C GLY A 25 -1.52 -6.90 42.54
N HIS A 26 -1.30 -7.59 41.42
CA HIS A 26 -0.05 -7.56 40.65
C HIS A 26 0.03 -6.33 39.74
N TYR A 27 0.08 -5.12 40.31
CA TYR A 27 0.02 -3.86 39.57
C TYR A 27 1.15 -3.68 38.56
N GLN A 28 2.37 -4.13 38.86
CA GLN A 28 3.52 -3.99 37.94
C GLN A 28 3.31 -4.75 36.62
N THR A 29 2.85 -6.00 36.70
CA THR A 29 2.55 -6.82 35.51
C THR A 29 1.35 -6.29 34.74
N SER A 30 0.35 -5.76 35.46
CA SER A 30 -0.85 -5.16 34.84
C SER A 30 -0.51 -3.92 34.02
N VAL A 31 0.41 -3.06 34.49
CA VAL A 31 0.87 -1.88 33.73
C VAL A 31 1.59 -2.28 32.43
N LEU A 32 2.44 -3.31 32.48
CA LEU A 32 3.13 -3.83 31.28
C LEU A 32 2.14 -4.39 30.26
N LEU A 33 1.12 -5.15 30.72
CA LEU A 33 0.07 -5.69 29.86
C LEU A 33 -0.77 -4.58 29.22
N ALA A 34 -1.15 -3.55 29.99
CA ALA A 34 -1.87 -2.41 29.47
C ALA A 34 -1.08 -1.66 28.38
N GLY A 35 0.22 -1.43 28.62
CA GLY A 35 1.13 -0.84 27.61
C GLY A 35 1.23 -1.68 26.34
N GLY A 36 1.33 -2.99 26.48
CA GLY A 36 1.35 -3.94 25.36
C GLY A 36 0.05 -3.91 24.53
N ILE A 37 -1.10 -3.89 25.19
CA ILE A 37 -2.41 -3.78 24.52
C ILE A 37 -2.50 -2.44 23.78
N GLY A 38 -2.14 -1.33 24.42
CA GLY A 38 -2.12 0.01 23.80
C GLY A 38 -1.22 0.05 22.55
N TYR A 39 -0.03 -0.55 22.63
CA TYR A 39 0.87 -0.67 21.47
C TYR A 39 0.27 -1.50 20.34
N LEU A 40 -0.38 -2.63 20.62
CA LEU A 40 -1.02 -3.48 19.61
C LEU A 40 -2.17 -2.75 18.92
N ILE A 41 -2.98 -2.00 19.67
CA ILE A 41 -4.06 -1.17 19.14
C ILE A 41 -3.48 -0.06 18.23
N TRP A 42 -2.51 0.69 18.75
CA TRP A 42 -1.84 1.76 17.99
C TRP A 42 -1.19 1.24 16.70
N SER A 43 -0.46 0.11 16.79
CA SER A 43 0.16 -0.55 15.65
C SER A 43 -0.87 -1.02 14.61
N HIS A 44 -2.08 -1.41 15.04
CA HIS A 44 -3.15 -1.80 14.13
C HIS A 44 -3.55 -0.63 13.21
N PHE A 45 -3.78 0.55 13.76
CA PHE A 45 -4.15 1.73 12.97
C PHE A 45 -3.02 2.23 12.07
N ARG A 46 -1.76 2.12 12.52
CA ARG A 46 -0.58 2.65 11.79
C ARG A 46 -0.05 1.74 10.69
N GLU A 47 -0.15 0.42 10.87
CA GLU A 47 0.41 -0.57 9.95
C GLU A 47 -0.67 -1.26 9.10
N GLY A 48 -1.87 -1.46 9.65
CA GLY A 48 -2.98 -2.15 8.99
C GLY A 48 -2.62 -3.57 8.53
N SER A 49 -3.39 -4.09 7.59
CA SER A 49 -3.12 -5.37 6.90
C SER A 49 -2.21 -5.22 5.67
N VAL A 50 -1.65 -4.00 5.42
CA VAL A 50 -0.89 -3.68 4.20
C VAL A 50 0.28 -4.63 3.97
N PHE A 51 1.00 -5.02 5.02
CA PHE A 51 2.13 -5.94 4.85
C PHE A 51 1.68 -7.33 4.33
N LEU A 52 0.60 -7.87 4.89
CA LEU A 52 0.05 -9.16 4.44
C LEU A 52 -0.53 -9.04 3.04
N ALA A 53 -1.19 -7.92 2.73
CA ALA A 53 -1.68 -7.61 1.39
C ALA A 53 -0.51 -7.55 0.39
N THR A 54 0.61 -6.93 0.74
CA THR A 54 1.81 -6.88 -0.12
C THR A 54 2.34 -8.30 -0.41
N GLN A 55 2.36 -9.19 0.59
CA GLN A 55 2.77 -10.58 0.36
C GLN A 55 1.82 -11.34 -0.57
N ALA A 56 0.50 -11.16 -0.39
CA ALA A 56 -0.50 -11.75 -1.27
C ALA A 56 -0.39 -11.19 -2.70
N PHE A 57 -0.17 -9.88 -2.84
CA PHE A 57 0.03 -9.20 -4.12
C PHE A 57 1.24 -9.74 -4.87
N HIS A 58 2.38 -9.93 -4.21
CA HIS A 58 3.57 -10.53 -4.83
C HIS A 58 3.35 -11.98 -5.28
N ARG A 59 2.42 -12.70 -4.66
CA ARG A 59 1.99 -14.05 -5.08
C ARG A 59 0.90 -14.01 -6.15
N GLN A 60 0.53 -12.81 -6.62
CA GLN A 60 -0.57 -12.60 -7.59
C GLN A 60 -1.95 -13.03 -7.08
N ASP A 61 -2.11 -13.19 -5.76
CA ASP A 61 -3.39 -13.49 -5.11
C ASP A 61 -4.15 -12.16 -4.88
N TYR A 62 -4.78 -11.67 -5.95
CA TYR A 62 -5.45 -10.37 -5.96
C TYR A 62 -6.70 -10.36 -5.09
N GLU A 63 -7.45 -11.47 -5.02
CA GLU A 63 -8.62 -11.59 -4.18
C GLU A 63 -8.25 -11.46 -2.70
N LYS A 64 -7.24 -12.19 -2.27
CA LYS A 64 -6.74 -12.08 -0.90
C LYS A 64 -6.17 -10.69 -0.62
N THR A 65 -5.49 -10.08 -1.59
CA THR A 65 -4.98 -8.71 -1.47
C THR A 65 -6.13 -7.74 -1.23
N LYS A 66 -7.19 -7.81 -2.05
CA LYS A 66 -8.39 -6.98 -1.95
C LYS A 66 -9.06 -7.12 -0.58
N ASN A 67 -9.26 -8.36 -0.13
CA ASN A 67 -9.87 -8.66 1.17
C ASN A 67 -9.06 -8.08 2.33
N LEU A 68 -7.71 -8.17 2.28
CA LEU A 68 -6.83 -7.61 3.31
C LEU A 68 -6.82 -6.08 3.30
N LEU A 69 -6.92 -5.45 2.13
CA LEU A 69 -6.99 -3.99 2.00
C LEU A 69 -8.34 -3.44 2.43
N SER A 70 -9.46 -4.16 2.19
CA SER A 70 -10.80 -3.76 2.62
C SER A 70 -10.98 -3.74 4.15
N GLU A 71 -10.13 -4.45 4.90
CA GLU A 71 -10.09 -4.37 6.36
C GLU A 71 -9.66 -2.98 6.88
N ILE A 72 -9.05 -2.15 6.02
CA ILE A 72 -8.53 -0.83 6.37
C ILE A 72 -9.62 0.21 6.09
N LYS A 73 -10.38 0.56 7.12
CA LYS A 73 -11.50 1.51 6.99
C LYS A 73 -11.05 2.94 6.68
N ASN A 74 -9.89 3.36 7.19
CA ASN A 74 -9.35 4.69 6.97
C ASN A 74 -7.87 4.63 6.60
N PRO A 75 -7.54 4.71 5.28
CA PRO A 75 -6.15 4.68 4.82
C PRO A 75 -5.31 5.88 5.28
N ASP A 76 -5.94 7.02 5.64
CA ASP A 76 -5.24 8.21 6.10
C ASP A 76 -4.51 8.01 7.43
N THR A 77 -4.96 7.06 8.25
CA THR A 77 -4.33 6.71 9.51
C THR A 77 -3.04 5.89 9.34
N LEU A 78 -2.82 5.30 8.17
CA LEU A 78 -1.64 4.51 7.89
C LEU A 78 -0.36 5.37 7.93
N ARG A 79 0.77 4.77 8.34
CA ARG A 79 2.09 5.38 8.12
C ARG A 79 2.28 5.67 6.62
N LYS A 80 2.90 6.81 6.30
CA LYS A 80 3.16 7.22 4.90
C LYS A 80 3.79 6.08 4.06
N GLY A 81 4.77 5.34 4.62
CA GLY A 81 5.39 4.20 3.95
C GLY A 81 4.52 2.92 3.88
N ARG A 82 3.32 2.90 4.48
CA ARG A 82 2.33 1.83 4.28
C ARG A 82 1.22 2.29 3.35
N ARG A 83 0.87 3.57 3.44
CA ARG A 83 -0.14 4.14 2.58
C ARG A 83 0.25 4.11 1.11
N ASN A 84 1.51 4.38 0.75
CA ASN A 84 1.95 4.29 -0.64
C ASN A 84 1.75 2.89 -1.25
N PHE A 85 2.05 1.81 -0.49
CA PHE A 85 1.77 0.44 -0.94
C PHE A 85 0.27 0.13 -0.99
N TYR A 86 -0.52 0.64 -0.03
CA TYR A 86 -1.97 0.53 -0.08
C TYR A 86 -2.53 1.11 -1.38
N GLU A 87 -2.20 2.37 -1.67
CA GLU A 87 -2.67 3.07 -2.87
C GLU A 87 -2.18 2.38 -4.15
N PHE A 88 -0.91 1.94 -4.18
CA PHE A 88 -0.36 1.20 -5.31
C PHE A 88 -1.10 -0.11 -5.57
N MET A 89 -1.39 -0.90 -4.56
CA MET A 89 -2.11 -2.16 -4.72
C MET A 89 -3.57 -1.93 -5.12
N MET A 90 -4.25 -0.94 -4.54
CA MET A 90 -5.62 -0.57 -4.94
C MET A 90 -5.67 -0.14 -6.40
N GLY A 91 -4.72 0.68 -6.86
CA GLY A 91 -4.61 1.06 -8.28
C GLY A 91 -4.43 -0.15 -9.20
N ASN A 92 -3.59 -1.11 -8.82
CA ASN A 92 -3.40 -2.33 -9.63
C ASN A 92 -4.65 -3.23 -9.65
N ILE A 93 -5.37 -3.35 -8.53
CA ILE A 93 -6.63 -4.10 -8.47
C ILE A 93 -7.67 -3.42 -9.36
N ALA A 94 -7.81 -2.10 -9.27
CA ALA A 94 -8.71 -1.33 -10.12
C ALA A 94 -8.39 -1.48 -11.61
N LEU A 95 -7.09 -1.47 -12.00
CA LEU A 95 -6.68 -1.74 -13.38
C LEU A 95 -7.10 -3.13 -13.85
N LYS A 96 -6.94 -4.14 -13.01
CA LYS A 96 -7.32 -5.52 -13.33
C LYS A 96 -8.84 -5.68 -13.48
N GLU A 97 -9.61 -4.88 -12.76
CA GLU A 97 -11.07 -4.81 -12.84
C GLU A 97 -11.56 -3.80 -13.90
N GLU A 98 -10.66 -3.27 -14.73
CA GLU A 98 -10.91 -2.30 -15.81
C GLU A 98 -11.51 -0.96 -15.34
N ARG A 99 -11.40 -0.66 -14.05
CA ARG A 99 -11.83 0.61 -13.44
C ARG A 99 -10.73 1.66 -13.56
N ILE A 100 -10.54 2.17 -14.80
CA ILE A 100 -9.37 3.00 -15.17
C ILE A 100 -9.29 4.30 -14.36
N ASP A 101 -10.42 5.00 -14.15
CA ASP A 101 -10.43 6.28 -13.41
C ASP A 101 -10.09 6.08 -11.92
N GLU A 102 -10.56 5.01 -11.32
CA GLU A 102 -10.22 4.65 -9.94
C GLU A 102 -8.75 4.26 -9.81
N ALA A 103 -8.23 3.51 -10.80
CA ALA A 103 -6.81 3.18 -10.85
C ALA A 103 -5.94 4.43 -10.94
N GLU A 104 -6.30 5.38 -11.81
CA GLU A 104 -5.61 6.66 -11.95
C GLU A 104 -5.60 7.43 -10.64
N TYR A 105 -6.75 7.53 -9.97
CA TYR A 105 -6.87 8.20 -8.68
C TYR A 105 -5.89 7.62 -7.64
N HIS A 106 -5.89 6.28 -7.47
CA HIS A 106 -5.01 5.62 -6.53
C HIS A 106 -3.53 5.79 -6.88
N PHE A 107 -3.14 5.69 -8.15
CA PHE A 107 -1.75 5.92 -8.55
C PHE A 107 -1.33 7.38 -8.39
N GLN A 108 -2.22 8.35 -8.62
CA GLN A 108 -1.94 9.75 -8.34
C GLN A 108 -1.69 10.00 -6.85
N LEU A 109 -2.48 9.38 -5.96
CA LEU A 109 -2.22 9.42 -4.52
C LEU A 109 -0.86 8.79 -4.19
N ALA A 110 -0.59 7.59 -4.72
CA ALA A 110 0.68 6.90 -4.52
C ALA A 110 1.88 7.73 -4.99
N SER A 111 1.76 8.47 -6.10
CA SER A 111 2.84 9.27 -6.68
C SER A 111 3.29 10.43 -5.78
N ARG A 112 2.38 10.96 -4.97
CA ARG A 112 2.61 12.09 -4.05
C ARG A 112 3.18 11.64 -2.70
N LEU A 113 3.13 10.35 -2.41
CA LEU A 113 3.62 9.79 -1.15
C LEU A 113 5.11 9.45 -1.23
N PRO A 114 5.83 9.46 -0.09
CA PRO A 114 7.26 9.15 -0.08
C PRO A 114 7.51 7.67 -0.33
N TRP A 115 8.42 7.37 -1.24
CA TRP A 115 8.92 6.03 -1.55
C TRP A 115 10.35 5.87 -1.06
N LYS A 116 10.68 4.69 -0.56
CA LYS A 116 12.05 4.39 -0.11
C LYS A 116 12.99 4.05 -1.26
N LYS A 117 12.44 3.48 -2.33
CA LYS A 117 13.18 3.02 -3.50
C LYS A 117 12.63 3.67 -4.76
N ASP A 118 13.52 4.17 -5.58
CA ASP A 118 13.18 4.82 -6.85
C ASP A 118 12.43 3.89 -7.80
N ASN A 119 12.83 2.61 -7.87
CA ASN A 119 12.15 1.64 -8.71
C ASN A 119 10.68 1.38 -8.29
N GLU A 120 10.36 1.48 -7.01
CA GLU A 120 8.97 1.37 -6.53
C GLU A 120 8.15 2.57 -7.02
N LYS A 121 8.70 3.79 -6.89
CA LYS A 121 8.08 5.02 -7.43
C LYS A 121 8.00 4.98 -8.96
N GLY A 122 9.04 4.49 -9.61
CA GLY A 122 9.08 4.31 -11.07
C GLY A 122 7.93 3.47 -11.58
N MET A 123 7.55 2.41 -10.85
CA MET A 123 6.40 1.57 -11.22
C MET A 123 5.07 2.34 -11.17
N VAL A 124 4.91 3.24 -10.20
CA VAL A 124 3.73 4.13 -10.13
C VAL A 124 3.68 5.04 -11.35
N MET A 125 4.81 5.66 -11.71
CA MET A 125 4.89 6.55 -12.89
C MET A 125 4.59 5.81 -14.19
N ILE A 126 5.11 4.59 -14.34
CA ILE A 126 4.83 3.73 -15.51
C ILE A 126 3.33 3.43 -15.61
N ASN A 127 2.67 3.09 -14.51
CA ASN A 127 1.23 2.84 -14.53
C ASN A 127 0.43 4.09 -14.91
N LEU A 128 0.79 5.26 -14.38
CA LEU A 128 0.17 6.54 -14.75
C LEU A 128 0.39 6.89 -16.23
N ALA A 129 1.60 6.67 -16.76
CA ALA A 129 1.89 6.87 -18.18
C ALA A 129 1.06 5.94 -19.07
N ASN A 130 0.93 4.66 -18.70
CA ASN A 130 0.10 3.70 -19.43
C ASN A 130 -1.40 4.09 -19.39
N ILE A 131 -1.90 4.58 -18.25
CA ILE A 131 -3.28 5.05 -18.16
C ILE A 131 -3.48 6.28 -19.04
N ALA A 132 -2.56 7.23 -19.03
CA ALA A 132 -2.62 8.41 -19.88
C ALA A 132 -2.63 8.04 -21.38
N LEU A 133 -1.79 7.05 -21.80
CA LEU A 133 -1.83 6.51 -23.16
C LEU A 133 -3.19 5.89 -23.53
N ARG A 134 -3.79 5.09 -22.62
CA ARG A 134 -5.13 4.53 -22.83
C ARG A 134 -6.21 5.60 -22.99
N LYS A 135 -6.00 6.76 -22.37
CA LYS A 135 -6.88 7.94 -22.48
C LYS A 135 -6.49 8.85 -23.64
N THR A 136 -5.51 8.46 -24.48
CA THR A 136 -4.98 9.27 -25.60
C THR A 136 -4.40 10.63 -25.17
N ASP A 137 -4.01 10.74 -23.89
CA ASP A 137 -3.40 11.95 -23.33
C ASP A 137 -1.88 11.82 -23.37
N TYR A 138 -1.32 12.07 -24.56
CA TYR A 138 0.10 11.88 -24.84
C TYR A 138 0.98 12.85 -24.06
N GLU A 139 0.51 14.07 -23.83
CA GLU A 139 1.23 15.08 -23.04
C GLU A 139 1.41 14.63 -21.58
N ARG A 140 0.34 14.14 -20.95
CA ARG A 140 0.46 13.60 -19.59
C ARG A 140 1.29 12.30 -19.56
N ALA A 141 1.16 11.45 -20.57
CA ALA A 141 1.99 10.25 -20.67
C ALA A 141 3.46 10.62 -20.67
N LYS A 142 3.86 11.60 -21.51
CA LYS A 142 5.22 12.14 -21.57
C LYS A 142 5.68 12.72 -20.23
N ALA A 143 4.85 13.54 -19.60
CA ALA A 143 5.20 14.10 -18.30
C ALA A 143 5.50 13.02 -17.24
N TYR A 144 4.76 11.91 -17.25
CA TYR A 144 5.01 10.79 -16.34
C TYR A 144 6.29 10.00 -16.70
N THR A 145 6.59 9.80 -17.98
CA THR A 145 7.85 9.15 -18.40
C THR A 145 9.05 10.04 -18.07
N ASP A 146 8.97 11.35 -18.26
CA ASP A 146 10.00 12.31 -17.89
C ASP A 146 10.33 12.28 -16.40
N VAL A 147 9.31 12.13 -15.55
CA VAL A 147 9.52 11.95 -14.11
C VAL A 147 10.16 10.61 -13.80
N ALA A 148 9.71 9.52 -14.47
CA ALA A 148 10.26 8.19 -14.27
C ALA A 148 11.74 8.10 -14.66
N ASN A 149 12.15 8.74 -15.75
CA ASN A 149 13.53 8.75 -16.24
C ASN A 149 14.53 9.43 -15.27
N LYS A 150 14.05 10.24 -14.32
CA LYS A 150 14.89 10.85 -13.28
C LYS A 150 15.14 9.91 -12.09
N LEU A 151 14.55 8.71 -12.08
CA LEU A 151 14.63 7.73 -11.01
C LEU A 151 15.61 6.61 -11.36
N HIS A 152 16.18 5.96 -10.34
CA HIS A 152 17.00 4.75 -10.54
C HIS A 152 16.08 3.54 -10.82
N LEU A 153 15.91 3.26 -12.10
CA LEU A 153 15.01 2.22 -12.59
C LEU A 153 15.73 0.89 -12.84
N THR A 154 14.98 -0.20 -12.79
CA THR A 154 15.47 -1.50 -13.25
C THR A 154 15.49 -1.56 -14.79
N ALA A 155 16.33 -2.42 -15.37
CA ALA A 155 16.42 -2.60 -16.82
C ALA A 155 15.05 -2.92 -17.46
N ARG A 156 14.20 -3.71 -16.76
CA ARG A 156 12.83 -4.01 -17.23
C ARG A 156 11.95 -2.76 -17.26
N GLN A 157 12.05 -1.88 -16.26
CA GLN A 157 11.28 -0.64 -16.23
C GLN A 157 11.72 0.33 -17.31
N VAL A 158 13.03 0.47 -17.53
CA VAL A 158 13.57 1.26 -18.65
C VAL A 158 13.00 0.77 -19.98
N SER A 159 13.01 -0.55 -20.23
CA SER A 159 12.44 -1.12 -21.46
C SER A 159 10.95 -0.80 -21.64
N ILE A 160 10.17 -0.78 -20.54
CA ILE A 160 8.74 -0.43 -20.60
C ILE A 160 8.59 1.06 -20.94
N ILE A 161 9.36 1.94 -20.31
CA ILE A 161 9.32 3.39 -20.57
C ILE A 161 9.68 3.68 -22.02
N THR A 162 10.75 3.08 -22.56
CA THR A 162 11.13 3.23 -23.98
C THR A 162 9.99 2.84 -24.93
N LYS A 163 9.23 1.79 -24.60
CA LYS A 163 8.05 1.42 -25.43
C LYS A 163 6.94 2.48 -25.35
N ILE A 164 6.69 3.03 -24.16
CA ILE A 164 5.72 4.12 -23.96
C ILE A 164 6.15 5.36 -24.76
N GLU A 165 7.41 5.77 -24.66
CA GLU A 165 7.96 6.92 -25.39
C GLU A 165 7.90 6.75 -26.91
N ASN A 166 8.20 5.54 -27.41
CA ASN A 166 8.04 5.23 -28.83
C ASN A 166 6.58 5.31 -29.28
N GLU A 167 5.62 5.00 -28.42
CA GLU A 167 4.21 5.18 -28.76
C GLU A 167 3.81 6.66 -28.76
N ILE A 168 4.26 7.42 -27.76
CA ILE A 168 4.03 8.87 -27.65
C ILE A 168 4.59 9.59 -28.90
N SER A 169 5.81 9.24 -29.34
CA SER A 169 6.48 9.89 -30.47
C SER A 169 5.79 9.70 -31.83
N LYS A 170 4.81 8.80 -31.93
CA LYS A 170 3.98 8.65 -33.12
C LYS A 170 2.84 9.66 -33.20
N HIS A 171 2.56 10.33 -32.11
CA HIS A 171 1.38 11.17 -31.93
C HIS A 171 1.70 12.62 -31.51
N LEU A 172 2.96 12.89 -31.13
CA LEU A 172 3.51 14.22 -30.87
C LEU A 172 4.59 14.55 -31.91
#